data_327b5ebfd758ff08cdb628279912e871
#
_entry.id   327b5ebfd758ff08cdb628279912e871
#
_cell.length_a   1.000
_cell.length_b   1.000
_cell.length_c   1.000
_cell.angle_alpha   90.00
_cell.angle_beta   90.00
_cell.angle_gamma   90.00
#
_symmetry.space_group_name_H-M   'P 1'
#
loop_
_entity.id
_entity.type
_entity.pdbx_description
1 polymer ?
#
loop_
_entity_poly.entity_id
_entity_poly.type
_entity_poly.pdbx_seq_one_letter_code
_entity_poly.pdbx_strand_id
1 'polypeptide(L)'
;MNRANKTLLPLVLVAAFLAVSCGGGGEGSGSPRAEQDTGAKQRATAVERATPPTTAAQGASAPPILPDAALHPGATNPDVTQDNLNSTICKSGFTKTVRPAASYTGKVEQQQIRDEGLPGTPQDYEEDHLISLELGGAPKDEKNLWPEAYENRGAKFAATGTGSETKDKVENETKRQVCSGKMTLSEAQERIATDWRELGTYEGVL
;
A
#
# COMPACT_ATOMS: atom_id res chain seq x y z
N MET A 1 -36.02 -40.65 -19.23
CA MET A 1 -36.35 -41.08 -17.83
C MET A 1 -35.76 -40.03 -16.86
N ASN A 2 -36.65 -39.28 -16.27
CA ASN A 2 -36.32 -38.19 -15.32
C ASN A 2 -35.76 -38.71 -13.99
N ARG A 3 -34.81 -38.02 -13.43
CA ARG A 3 -34.70 -37.88 -11.97
C ARG A 3 -34.17 -36.49 -11.64
N ALA A 4 -35.08 -35.65 -11.18
CA ALA A 4 -34.79 -34.41 -10.50
C ALA A 4 -34.31 -34.69 -9.07
N ASN A 5 -33.19 -34.15 -8.66
CA ASN A 5 -32.74 -34.16 -7.28
C ASN A 5 -32.92 -32.75 -6.70
N LYS A 6 -33.94 -32.63 -5.83
CA LYS A 6 -34.21 -31.45 -5.03
C LYS A 6 -33.37 -31.58 -3.75
N THR A 7 -32.45 -30.72 -3.51
CA THR A 7 -31.74 -30.59 -2.23
C THR A 7 -32.25 -29.36 -1.49
N LEU A 8 -32.76 -29.59 -0.30
CA LEU A 8 -33.36 -28.62 0.61
C LEU A 8 -32.28 -27.69 1.21
N LEU A 9 -32.61 -26.42 1.29
CA LEU A 9 -31.89 -25.41 2.08
C LEU A 9 -32.24 -25.59 3.58
N PRO A 10 -31.32 -25.45 4.51
CA PRO A 10 -31.64 -25.23 5.92
C PRO A 10 -31.78 -23.71 6.20
N LEU A 11 -32.89 -23.38 6.78
CA LEU A 11 -33.27 -22.09 7.35
C LEU A 11 -32.45 -21.88 8.64
N VAL A 12 -31.61 -20.84 8.69
CA VAL A 12 -30.93 -20.43 9.91
C VAL A 12 -31.66 -19.27 10.55
N LEU A 13 -32.15 -19.52 11.75
CA LEU A 13 -32.80 -18.53 12.62
C LEU A 13 -31.76 -17.55 13.17
N VAL A 14 -32.04 -16.27 13.02
CA VAL A 14 -31.31 -15.17 13.68
C VAL A 14 -32.01 -14.88 15.02
N ALA A 15 -31.30 -15.08 16.11
CA ALA A 15 -31.71 -14.65 17.45
C ALA A 15 -31.16 -13.26 17.74
N ALA A 16 -32.08 -12.31 17.95
CA ALA A 16 -31.78 -10.96 18.40
C ALA A 16 -31.62 -10.96 19.93
N PHE A 17 -30.51 -10.42 20.45
CA PHE A 17 -30.35 -10.08 21.85
C PHE A 17 -30.44 -8.57 22.04
N LEU A 18 -31.51 -8.11 22.66
CA LEU A 18 -31.66 -6.80 23.26
C LEU A 18 -31.12 -6.86 24.69
N ALA A 19 -30.21 -6.00 25.06
CA ALA A 19 -29.90 -5.70 26.44
C ALA A 19 -29.97 -4.18 26.66
N VAL A 20 -31.01 -3.81 27.39
CA VAL A 20 -31.21 -2.50 28.00
C VAL A 20 -30.56 -2.54 29.39
N SER A 21 -29.82 -1.51 29.78
CA SER A 21 -29.60 -1.17 31.19
C SER A 21 -29.44 0.33 31.38
N CYS A 22 -30.31 0.83 32.24
CA CYS A 22 -30.44 2.18 32.73
C CYS A 22 -29.51 2.48 33.93
N GLY A 23 -29.29 3.79 34.18
CA GLY A 23 -29.19 4.39 35.53
C GLY A 23 -27.77 4.78 35.91
N GLY A 24 -27.53 5.95 36.34
CA GLY A 24 -28.02 6.83 37.29
C GLY A 24 -27.03 7.95 37.54
N GLY A 25 -27.56 9.11 37.87
CA GLY A 25 -26.90 10.38 38.07
C GLY A 25 -26.21 10.54 39.44
N GLY A 26 -25.54 11.67 39.58
CA GLY A 26 -24.92 12.11 40.83
C GLY A 26 -24.28 13.48 40.69
N GLU A 27 -25.05 14.52 40.99
CA GLU A 27 -24.56 15.89 41.19
C GLU A 27 -23.79 15.97 42.51
N GLY A 28 -22.76 16.82 42.58
CA GLY A 28 -22.02 17.09 43.79
C GLY A 28 -21.17 18.37 43.67
N SER A 29 -21.84 19.48 43.91
CA SER A 29 -21.24 20.80 44.11
C SER A 29 -20.42 20.85 45.41
N GLY A 30 -19.30 21.58 45.41
CA GLY A 30 -18.60 21.89 46.64
C GLY A 30 -17.24 22.55 46.45
N SER A 31 -17.22 23.88 46.38
CA SER A 31 -16.01 24.67 46.72
C SER A 31 -16.08 25.07 48.21
N PRO A 32 -14.97 25.09 48.94
CA PRO A 32 -14.46 26.39 49.43
C PRO A 32 -12.91 26.54 49.53
N ARG A 33 -12.43 27.68 49.12
CA ARG A 33 -11.66 28.75 49.81
C ARG A 33 -10.43 28.34 50.61
N ALA A 34 -9.33 28.86 50.12
CA ALA A 34 -8.13 29.47 50.69
C ALA A 34 -7.68 29.08 52.12
N GLU A 35 -6.40 28.74 52.20
CA GLU A 35 -5.51 29.29 53.25
C GLU A 35 -4.08 29.36 52.71
N GLN A 36 -3.44 30.50 53.05
CA GLN A 36 -2.03 30.82 52.79
C GLN A 36 -1.20 30.16 53.87
N ASP A 37 -0.04 29.62 53.54
CA ASP A 37 1.12 29.79 54.41
C ASP A 37 2.45 29.58 53.69
N THR A 38 3.28 30.60 53.83
CA THR A 38 4.73 30.77 54.00
C THR A 38 5.70 29.76 53.36
N GLY A 39 6.50 30.28 52.47
CA GLY A 39 7.94 30.38 52.57
C GLY A 39 8.80 29.13 52.65
N ALA A 40 9.30 28.67 51.47
CA ALA A 40 10.61 28.02 51.41
C ALA A 40 11.32 28.37 50.12
N LYS A 41 12.38 29.13 50.28
CA LYS A 41 13.33 29.54 49.28
C LYS A 41 14.11 28.32 48.81
N GLN A 42 13.70 27.69 47.73
CA GLN A 42 14.48 26.63 47.09
C GLN A 42 15.10 27.14 45.78
N ARG A 43 16.37 27.06 45.82
CA ARG A 43 17.44 27.30 44.87
C ARG A 43 17.06 26.77 43.49
N ALA A 44 17.01 27.64 42.48
CA ALA A 44 16.90 27.28 41.08
C ALA A 44 18.16 26.51 40.65
N THR A 45 18.04 25.23 40.54
CA THR A 45 18.96 24.45 39.69
C THR A 45 18.57 24.69 38.26
N ALA A 46 19.49 25.22 37.48
CA ALA A 46 19.37 25.39 36.05
C ALA A 46 19.08 24.01 35.42
N VAL A 47 17.85 23.82 34.96
CA VAL A 47 17.53 22.76 34.08
C VAL A 47 18.20 23.12 32.77
N GLU A 48 19.30 22.46 32.50
CA GLU A 48 19.96 22.44 31.20
C GLU A 48 18.94 22.00 30.19
N ARG A 49 18.50 22.94 29.35
CA ARG A 49 17.57 22.69 28.28
C ARG A 49 18.31 21.80 27.29
N ALA A 50 18.07 20.50 27.39
CA ALA A 50 18.51 19.56 26.36
C ALA A 50 18.00 20.06 25.00
N THR A 51 18.91 20.53 24.16
CA THR A 51 18.64 20.77 22.76
C THR A 51 18.18 19.44 22.19
N PRO A 52 17.04 19.40 21.45
CA PRO A 52 16.67 18.20 20.72
C PRO A 52 17.85 17.81 19.81
N PRO A 53 18.14 16.53 19.66
CA PRO A 53 19.20 16.11 18.75
C PRO A 53 18.85 16.70 17.38
N THR A 54 19.74 17.55 16.88
CA THR A 54 19.71 17.99 15.48
C THR A 54 19.81 16.69 14.67
N THR A 55 18.70 16.27 14.09
CA THR A 55 18.71 15.21 13.08
C THR A 55 19.64 15.71 11.99
N ALA A 56 20.87 15.22 12.01
CA ALA A 56 21.81 15.44 10.93
C ALA A 56 21.04 15.09 9.64
N ALA A 57 21.00 16.01 8.70
CA ALA A 57 20.52 15.76 7.37
C ALA A 57 21.28 14.53 6.85
N GLN A 58 20.63 13.36 6.94
CA GLN A 58 21.13 12.15 6.32
C GLN A 58 21.23 12.50 4.85
N GLY A 59 22.42 12.43 4.29
CA GLY A 59 22.64 12.63 2.87
C GLY A 59 21.63 11.77 2.15
N ALA A 60 20.85 12.38 1.24
CA ALA A 60 19.76 11.72 0.54
C ALA A 60 20.31 10.43 -0.08
N SER A 61 19.98 9.30 0.54
CA SER A 61 20.20 7.98 -0.06
C SER A 61 19.34 7.88 -1.32
N ALA A 62 19.81 7.12 -2.30
CA ALA A 62 19.00 6.84 -3.48
C ALA A 62 17.66 6.20 -3.04
N PRO A 63 16.57 6.41 -3.78
CA PRO A 63 15.31 5.75 -3.49
C PRO A 63 15.45 4.23 -3.57
N PRO A 64 14.63 3.47 -2.84
CA PRO A 64 14.64 2.02 -2.93
C PRO A 64 14.26 1.59 -4.36
N ILE A 65 14.86 0.53 -4.84
CA ILE A 65 14.55 -0.10 -6.14
C ILE A 65 13.36 -1.05 -6.00
N LEU A 66 13.17 -1.62 -4.82
CA LEU A 66 12.04 -2.44 -4.43
C LEU A 66 11.36 -1.80 -3.23
N PRO A 67 10.05 -1.90 -3.10
CA PRO A 67 9.35 -1.40 -1.92
C PRO A 67 9.70 -2.22 -0.67
N ASP A 68 9.43 -1.66 0.50
CA ASP A 68 9.46 -2.41 1.75
C ASP A 68 8.34 -3.46 1.76
N ALA A 69 8.70 -4.74 1.72
CA ALA A 69 7.73 -5.84 1.69
C ALA A 69 6.84 -5.93 2.95
N ALA A 70 7.20 -5.27 4.05
CA ALA A 70 6.34 -5.19 5.22
C ALA A 70 5.20 -4.18 5.03
N LEU A 71 5.42 -3.14 4.24
CA LEU A 71 4.44 -2.11 3.91
C LEU A 71 3.68 -2.46 2.61
N HIS A 72 4.41 -2.92 1.61
CA HIS A 72 3.92 -3.20 0.26
C HIS A 72 4.22 -4.66 -0.14
N PRO A 73 3.53 -5.64 0.47
CA PRO A 73 3.73 -7.06 0.11
C PRO A 73 3.16 -7.43 -1.26
N GLY A 74 2.45 -6.51 -1.90
CA GLY A 74 1.62 -6.78 -3.06
C GLY A 74 0.24 -7.29 -2.67
N ALA A 75 -0.76 -6.94 -3.48
CA ALA A 75 -2.12 -7.45 -3.34
C ALA A 75 -2.74 -7.69 -4.72
N THR A 76 -3.53 -8.74 -4.82
CA THR A 76 -4.19 -9.14 -6.07
C THR A 76 -5.64 -8.69 -6.11
N ASN A 77 -6.18 -8.47 -7.31
CA ASN A 77 -7.58 -8.25 -7.56
C ASN A 77 -8.30 -9.62 -7.65
N PRO A 78 -9.22 -9.95 -6.73
CA PRO A 78 -9.91 -11.24 -6.72
C PRO A 78 -10.81 -11.46 -7.94
N ASP A 79 -11.16 -10.40 -8.67
CA ASP A 79 -11.95 -10.49 -9.90
C ASP A 79 -11.12 -10.95 -11.10
N VAL A 80 -9.80 -11.07 -10.96
CA VAL A 80 -8.88 -11.57 -12.00
C VAL A 80 -8.35 -12.93 -11.59
N THR A 81 -8.71 -13.95 -12.36
CA THR A 81 -8.34 -15.34 -12.10
C THR A 81 -7.73 -15.98 -13.34
N GLN A 82 -7.04 -17.12 -13.15
CA GLN A 82 -6.51 -17.90 -14.27
C GLN A 82 -7.58 -18.28 -15.31
N ASP A 83 -8.81 -18.52 -14.87
CA ASP A 83 -9.90 -18.98 -15.73
C ASP A 83 -10.51 -17.87 -16.59
N ASN A 84 -10.34 -16.60 -16.17
CA ASN A 84 -10.96 -15.48 -16.86
C ASN A 84 -9.99 -14.52 -17.56
N LEU A 85 -8.73 -14.93 -17.77
CA LEU A 85 -7.69 -14.09 -18.39
C LEU A 85 -8.13 -13.43 -19.69
N ASN A 86 -8.81 -14.19 -20.57
CA ASN A 86 -9.26 -13.71 -21.88
C ASN A 86 -10.33 -12.61 -21.81
N SER A 87 -11.05 -12.52 -20.71
CA SER A 87 -12.05 -11.46 -20.47
C SER A 87 -11.54 -10.33 -19.57
N THR A 88 -10.36 -10.51 -18.98
CA THR A 88 -9.69 -9.57 -18.08
C THR A 88 -8.35 -9.12 -18.65
N ILE A 89 -7.24 -9.47 -18.06
CA ILE A 89 -5.91 -8.90 -18.36
C ILE A 89 -5.44 -9.13 -19.80
N CYS A 90 -5.87 -10.21 -20.45
CA CYS A 90 -5.54 -10.47 -21.85
C CYS A 90 -6.49 -9.76 -22.83
N LYS A 91 -7.55 -9.12 -22.34
CA LYS A 91 -8.44 -8.29 -23.14
C LYS A 91 -7.87 -6.87 -23.26
N SER A 92 -7.74 -6.41 -24.50
CA SER A 92 -7.31 -5.02 -24.75
C SER A 92 -8.18 -4.00 -24.01
N GLY A 93 -7.55 -3.06 -23.33
CA GLY A 93 -8.22 -1.98 -22.61
C GLY A 93 -8.73 -2.36 -21.22
N PHE A 94 -8.54 -3.58 -20.74
CA PHE A 94 -8.98 -4.00 -19.40
C PHE A 94 -8.43 -3.08 -18.30
N THR A 95 -7.12 -2.79 -18.30
CA THR A 95 -6.48 -1.94 -17.28
C THR A 95 -7.12 -0.56 -17.17
N LYS A 96 -7.62 0.00 -18.27
CA LYS A 96 -8.34 1.29 -18.26
C LYS A 96 -9.66 1.22 -17.48
N THR A 97 -10.28 0.04 -17.39
CA THR A 97 -11.56 -0.13 -16.68
C THR A 97 -11.39 -0.27 -15.17
N VAL A 98 -10.21 -0.65 -14.71
CA VAL A 98 -9.91 -0.89 -13.29
C VAL A 98 -8.97 0.16 -12.68
N ARG A 99 -8.22 0.88 -13.50
CA ARG A 99 -7.24 1.89 -13.04
C ARG A 99 -7.93 2.98 -12.22
N PRO A 100 -7.41 3.28 -11.02
CA PRO A 100 -7.91 4.39 -10.20
C PRO A 100 -7.73 5.74 -10.89
N ALA A 101 -8.52 6.72 -10.46
CA ALA A 101 -8.29 8.10 -10.89
C ALA A 101 -6.95 8.61 -10.34
N ALA A 102 -6.20 9.38 -11.14
CA ALA A 102 -4.92 9.97 -10.73
C ALA A 102 -5.03 10.86 -9.47
N SER A 103 -6.21 11.46 -9.23
CA SER A 103 -6.46 12.21 -8.00
C SER A 103 -6.50 11.34 -6.73
N TYR A 104 -6.74 10.04 -6.86
CA TYR A 104 -6.64 9.08 -5.77
C TYR A 104 -5.18 8.67 -5.57
N THR A 105 -4.54 8.12 -6.60
CA THR A 105 -3.16 7.64 -6.52
C THR A 105 -2.18 8.73 -6.10
N GLY A 106 -2.29 9.95 -6.64
CA GLY A 106 -1.43 11.05 -6.24
C GLY A 106 -1.59 11.54 -4.79
N LYS A 107 -2.71 11.22 -4.10
CA LYS A 107 -2.83 11.46 -2.66
C LYS A 107 -2.13 10.37 -1.86
N VAL A 108 -2.27 9.12 -2.29
CA VAL A 108 -1.59 7.97 -1.68
C VAL A 108 -0.08 8.16 -1.79
N GLU A 109 0.43 8.44 -2.99
CA GLU A 109 1.84 8.72 -3.26
C GLU A 109 2.42 9.79 -2.32
N GLN A 110 1.78 10.95 -2.24
CA GLN A 110 2.23 12.03 -1.37
C GLN A 110 2.26 11.62 0.10
N GLN A 111 1.35 10.77 0.54
CA GLN A 111 1.30 10.28 1.91
C GLN A 111 2.45 9.29 2.15
N GLN A 112 2.62 8.31 1.27
CA GLN A 112 3.67 7.30 1.38
C GLN A 112 5.07 7.91 1.33
N ILE A 113 5.34 8.85 0.40
CA ILE A 113 6.63 9.56 0.35
C ILE A 113 6.97 10.21 1.70
N ARG A 114 5.98 10.81 2.39
CA ARG A 114 6.20 11.42 3.71
C ARG A 114 6.41 10.39 4.81
N ASP A 115 5.56 9.37 4.85
CA ASP A 115 5.52 8.39 5.94
C ASP A 115 6.74 7.47 5.89
N GLU A 116 7.21 7.15 4.70
CA GLU A 116 8.39 6.33 4.47
C GLU A 116 9.70 7.14 4.43
N GLY A 117 9.60 8.46 4.45
CA GLY A 117 10.77 9.34 4.42
C GLY A 117 11.57 9.25 3.12
N LEU A 118 10.90 9.01 2.00
CA LEU A 118 11.53 8.89 0.70
C LEU A 118 12.15 10.22 0.26
N PRO A 119 13.32 10.20 -0.41
CA PRO A 119 13.99 11.41 -0.87
C PRO A 119 13.27 12.04 -2.05
N GLY A 120 13.42 13.35 -2.24
CA GLY A 120 12.89 14.06 -3.42
C GLY A 120 11.46 14.56 -3.24
N THR A 121 10.72 14.56 -4.33
CA THR A 121 9.37 15.12 -4.44
C THR A 121 8.46 14.16 -5.22
N PRO A 122 7.13 14.30 -5.17
CA PRO A 122 6.23 13.45 -5.94
C PRO A 122 6.49 13.43 -7.46
N GLN A 123 7.14 14.48 -8.01
CA GLN A 123 7.50 14.52 -9.42
C GLN A 123 8.65 13.58 -9.80
N ASP A 124 9.35 13.04 -8.81
CA ASP A 124 10.47 12.12 -9.00
C ASP A 124 9.99 10.65 -9.01
N TYR A 125 8.69 10.43 -8.70
CA TYR A 125 8.08 9.12 -8.55
C TYR A 125 6.87 8.92 -9.45
N GLU A 126 6.49 7.68 -9.63
CA GLU A 126 5.20 7.22 -10.09
C GLU A 126 4.53 6.42 -8.98
N GLU A 127 3.27 6.72 -8.68
CA GLU A 127 2.49 5.82 -7.82
C GLU A 127 2.14 4.58 -8.60
N ASP A 128 2.95 3.56 -8.41
CA ASP A 128 2.87 2.32 -9.18
C ASP A 128 2.20 1.18 -8.41
N HIS A 129 1.75 0.17 -9.16
CA HIS A 129 1.20 -1.07 -8.63
C HIS A 129 2.30 -2.13 -8.60
N LEU A 130 2.75 -2.56 -7.42
CA LEU A 130 3.79 -3.60 -7.29
C LEU A 130 3.43 -4.86 -8.09
N ILE A 131 2.23 -5.37 -7.91
CA ILE A 131 1.63 -6.31 -8.86
C ILE A 131 0.83 -5.48 -9.85
N SER A 132 1.31 -5.39 -11.07
CA SER A 132 0.72 -4.58 -12.13
C SER A 132 -0.77 -4.86 -12.34
N LEU A 133 -1.53 -3.84 -12.71
CA LEU A 133 -2.92 -4.02 -13.17
C LEU A 133 -2.99 -4.96 -14.38
N GLU A 134 -1.93 -5.05 -15.17
CA GLU A 134 -1.81 -5.98 -16.30
C GLU A 134 -1.65 -7.43 -15.87
N LEU A 135 -1.29 -7.66 -14.61
CA LEU A 135 -1.18 -8.97 -13.98
C LEU A 135 -2.27 -9.19 -12.92
N GLY A 136 -3.31 -8.37 -12.93
CA GLY A 136 -4.41 -8.49 -11.99
C GLY A 136 -4.07 -8.05 -10.56
N GLY A 137 -3.20 -7.06 -10.40
CA GLY A 137 -2.96 -6.41 -9.12
C GLY A 137 -4.17 -5.64 -8.62
N ALA A 138 -4.29 -5.48 -7.30
CA ALA A 138 -5.38 -4.77 -6.66
C ALA A 138 -5.29 -3.26 -6.97
N PRO A 139 -6.34 -2.64 -7.53
CA PRO A 139 -6.23 -1.28 -8.05
C PRO A 139 -6.10 -0.19 -6.98
N LYS A 140 -6.62 -0.43 -5.76
CA LYS A 140 -6.72 0.58 -4.69
C LYS A 140 -6.24 0.09 -3.34
N ASP A 141 -5.65 -1.09 -3.28
CA ASP A 141 -5.06 -1.58 -2.04
C ASP A 141 -3.68 -0.94 -1.86
N GLU A 142 -3.48 -0.17 -0.80
CA GLU A 142 -2.21 0.50 -0.52
C GLU A 142 -1.05 -0.47 -0.29
N LYS A 143 -1.33 -1.74 0.01
CA LYS A 143 -0.33 -2.81 0.04
C LYS A 143 0.22 -3.17 -1.35
N ASN A 144 -0.46 -2.74 -2.40
CA ASN A 144 -0.06 -2.93 -3.79
C ASN A 144 0.38 -1.64 -4.47
N LEU A 145 0.23 -0.50 -3.80
CA LEU A 145 0.60 0.82 -4.31
C LEU A 145 1.88 1.27 -3.62
N TRP A 146 2.83 1.81 -4.38
CA TRP A 146 4.07 2.33 -3.81
C TRP A 146 4.70 3.40 -4.71
N PRO A 147 5.42 4.40 -4.15
CA PRO A 147 6.12 5.39 -4.95
C PRO A 147 7.36 4.79 -5.61
N GLU A 148 7.29 4.48 -6.88
CA GLU A 148 8.42 3.98 -7.66
C GLU A 148 9.15 5.11 -8.36
N ALA A 149 10.47 5.16 -8.24
CA ALA A 149 11.25 6.24 -8.80
C ALA A 149 11.35 6.17 -10.32
N TYR A 150 11.20 7.30 -11.00
CA TYR A 150 11.48 7.42 -12.42
C TYR A 150 12.99 7.36 -12.72
N GLU A 151 13.37 6.70 -13.83
CA GLU A 151 14.78 6.57 -14.22
C GLU A 151 15.37 7.85 -14.80
N ASN A 152 14.64 8.56 -15.61
CA ASN A 152 15.20 9.58 -16.51
C ASN A 152 14.77 11.01 -16.18
N ARG A 153 14.15 11.24 -15.05
CA ARG A 153 13.72 12.57 -14.62
C ARG A 153 14.76 13.26 -13.74
N GLY A 154 15.97 13.45 -14.28
CA GLY A 154 16.97 14.28 -13.63
C GLY A 154 18.00 13.53 -12.78
N ALA A 155 18.31 12.30 -13.04
CA ALA A 155 19.52 11.55 -12.63
C ALA A 155 19.85 11.50 -11.12
N LYS A 156 18.97 11.92 -10.24
CA LYS A 156 19.26 11.88 -8.80
C LYS A 156 18.82 10.63 -8.11
N PHE A 157 17.87 9.86 -8.69
CA PHE A 157 17.18 8.85 -7.93
C PHE A 157 17.28 7.44 -8.51
N ALA A 158 16.73 7.13 -9.65
CA ALA A 158 16.85 5.79 -10.19
C ALA A 158 17.95 5.71 -11.25
N ALA A 159 18.82 4.73 -11.14
CA ALA A 159 19.77 4.40 -12.18
C ALA A 159 19.03 3.78 -13.38
N THR A 160 19.59 3.93 -14.59
CA THR A 160 19.03 3.26 -15.77
C THR A 160 18.88 1.76 -15.51
N GLY A 161 17.71 1.22 -15.79
CA GLY A 161 17.40 -0.19 -15.58
C GLY A 161 16.88 -0.53 -14.16
N THR A 162 16.54 0.48 -13.35
CA THR A 162 16.13 0.25 -11.96
C THR A 162 14.89 1.03 -11.51
N GLY A 163 14.15 1.65 -12.42
CA GLY A 163 12.96 2.44 -12.11
C GLY A 163 11.73 2.01 -12.91
N SER A 164 10.66 2.81 -12.80
CA SER A 164 9.34 2.48 -13.31
C SER A 164 9.31 2.18 -14.80
N GLU A 165 10.07 2.90 -15.62
CA GLU A 165 10.10 2.68 -17.07
C GLU A 165 10.72 1.32 -17.46
N THR A 166 11.60 0.79 -16.61
CA THR A 166 12.15 -0.55 -16.80
C THR A 166 11.19 -1.62 -16.29
N LYS A 167 10.55 -1.38 -15.13
CA LYS A 167 9.51 -2.28 -14.60
C LYS A 167 8.34 -2.43 -15.58
N ASP A 168 7.89 -1.36 -16.24
CA ASP A 168 6.87 -1.41 -17.30
C ASP A 168 7.20 -2.42 -18.40
N LYS A 169 8.47 -2.53 -18.80
CA LYS A 169 8.89 -3.51 -19.81
C LYS A 169 8.77 -4.94 -19.30
N VAL A 170 9.14 -5.17 -18.05
CA VAL A 170 8.99 -6.47 -17.40
C VAL A 170 7.51 -6.84 -17.30
N GLU A 171 6.66 -5.92 -16.86
CA GLU A 171 5.21 -6.13 -16.77
C GLU A 171 4.58 -6.54 -18.10
N ASN A 172 4.91 -5.81 -19.16
CA ASN A 172 4.41 -6.07 -20.50
C ASN A 172 4.84 -7.47 -21.00
N GLU A 173 6.11 -7.86 -20.75
CA GLU A 173 6.59 -9.19 -21.14
C GLU A 173 5.92 -10.28 -20.30
N THR A 174 5.85 -10.09 -18.97
CA THR A 174 5.19 -11.04 -18.07
C THR A 174 3.73 -11.27 -18.46
N LYS A 175 2.98 -10.19 -18.72
CA LYS A 175 1.62 -10.28 -19.25
C LYS A 175 1.56 -11.11 -20.54
N ARG A 176 2.50 -10.86 -21.47
CA ARG A 176 2.57 -11.62 -22.71
C ARG A 176 2.77 -13.12 -22.46
N GLN A 177 3.61 -13.47 -21.48
CA GLN A 177 3.84 -14.88 -21.11
C GLN A 177 2.60 -15.50 -20.47
N VAL A 178 1.94 -14.79 -19.56
CA VAL A 178 0.67 -15.25 -18.94
C VAL A 178 -0.40 -15.45 -20.02
N CYS A 179 -0.60 -14.47 -20.89
CA CYS A 179 -1.64 -14.54 -21.92
C CYS A 179 -1.35 -15.58 -23.00
N SER A 180 -0.10 -15.97 -23.18
CA SER A 180 0.28 -17.08 -24.09
C SER A 180 0.30 -18.46 -23.41
N GLY A 181 0.03 -18.52 -22.10
CA GLY A 181 0.06 -19.75 -21.32
C GLY A 181 1.46 -20.28 -20.99
N LYS A 182 2.51 -19.48 -21.17
CA LYS A 182 3.88 -19.84 -20.80
C LYS A 182 4.17 -19.71 -19.32
N MET A 183 3.42 -18.87 -18.64
CA MET A 183 3.49 -18.63 -17.19
C MET A 183 2.08 -18.61 -16.62
N THR A 184 1.88 -19.10 -15.42
CA THR A 184 0.58 -18.97 -14.74
C THR A 184 0.42 -17.58 -14.15
N LEU A 185 -0.83 -17.14 -13.94
CA LEU A 185 -1.11 -15.86 -13.29
C LEU A 185 -0.50 -15.80 -11.89
N SER A 186 -0.67 -16.85 -11.10
CA SER A 186 -0.14 -16.91 -9.73
C SER A 186 1.39 -16.81 -9.71
N GLU A 187 2.07 -17.52 -10.61
CA GLU A 187 3.54 -17.45 -10.73
C GLU A 187 4.00 -16.03 -11.08
N ALA A 188 3.33 -15.39 -12.05
CA ALA A 188 3.64 -14.02 -12.44
C ALA A 188 3.47 -13.04 -11.28
N GLN A 189 2.35 -13.13 -10.55
CA GLN A 189 2.05 -12.29 -9.39
C GLN A 189 3.05 -12.47 -8.24
N GLU A 190 3.44 -13.71 -7.95
CA GLU A 190 4.43 -14.01 -6.92
C GLU A 190 5.82 -13.46 -7.29
N ARG A 191 6.28 -13.70 -8.51
CA ARG A 191 7.60 -13.27 -8.97
C ARG A 191 7.74 -11.76 -9.01
N ILE A 192 6.77 -11.04 -9.57
CA ILE A 192 6.84 -9.58 -9.68
C ILE A 192 6.77 -8.91 -8.30
N ALA A 193 5.99 -9.46 -7.37
CA ALA A 193 5.91 -8.96 -6.00
C ALA A 193 7.18 -9.24 -5.19
N THR A 194 7.91 -10.31 -5.52
CA THR A 194 9.14 -10.68 -4.83
C THR A 194 10.32 -9.84 -5.30
N ASP A 195 10.63 -9.86 -6.57
CA ASP A 195 11.65 -9.02 -7.22
C ASP A 195 11.40 -8.95 -8.73
N TRP A 196 10.83 -7.86 -9.20
CA TRP A 196 10.54 -7.64 -10.61
C TRP A 196 11.82 -7.63 -11.49
N ARG A 197 12.99 -7.34 -10.92
CA ARG A 197 14.26 -7.34 -11.67
C ARG A 197 14.75 -8.77 -11.92
N GLU A 198 14.62 -9.65 -10.91
CA GLU A 198 14.90 -11.08 -11.12
C GLU A 198 13.96 -11.67 -12.17
N LEU A 199 12.68 -11.28 -12.13
CA LEU A 199 11.72 -11.67 -13.16
C LEU A 199 12.14 -11.15 -14.54
N GLY A 200 12.51 -9.87 -14.65
CA GLY A 200 12.98 -9.27 -15.91
C GLY A 200 14.23 -9.97 -16.48
N THR A 201 15.16 -10.33 -15.59
CA THR A 201 16.35 -11.12 -15.99
C THR A 201 15.96 -12.52 -16.48
N TYR A 202 15.05 -13.18 -15.79
CA TYR A 202 14.52 -14.48 -16.19
C TYR A 202 13.82 -14.42 -17.56
N GLU A 203 13.13 -13.33 -17.85
CA GLU A 203 12.43 -13.11 -19.12
C GLU A 203 13.32 -12.61 -20.25
N GLY A 204 14.56 -12.23 -19.96
CA GLY A 204 15.51 -11.66 -20.92
C GLY A 204 15.16 -10.23 -21.33
N VAL A 205 14.49 -9.48 -20.44
CA VAL A 205 14.14 -8.05 -20.60
C VAL A 205 15.28 -7.16 -20.06
N LEU A 206 15.98 -7.65 -19.02
CA LEU A 206 17.10 -6.97 -18.34
C LEU A 206 18.42 -7.65 -18.62
#